data_4542a449aa696d642b44ce02f45c41ed
#
_entry.id   4542a449aa696d642b44ce02f45c41ed
#
_cell.length_a   1.000
_cell.length_b   1.000
_cell.length_c   1.000
_cell.angle_alpha   90.00
_cell.angle_beta   90.00
_cell.angle_gamma   90.00
#
_symmetry.space_group_name_H-M   'P 1'
#
loop_
_entity.id
_entity.type
_entity.pdbx_description
1 polymer ?
#
loop_
_entity_poly.entity_id
_entity_poly.type
_entity_poly.pdbx_seq_one_letter_code
_entity_poly.pdbx_strand_id
1 'polypeptide(L)'
;MFSGAAMVALVTHLCTPAALDSWGWRIPFVLGLLIGPVGLWIRKHMEEPEEFIEARRQAKGQSPSLWQVLREHRRSLLVSMGLACGATVSFYVVLVNMPTFAHKNLGLPLDQVLLVQMLAVGLMTVVIPLSGALSDRLGRRPVLMAFTLAFFVMVYPLYVWVAAAPSLERLLVMQLLLCTAI
;
A
#
# COMPACT_ATOMS: atom_id res chain seq x y z
N MET A 1 5.15 6.24 -1.43
CA MET A 1 5.76 6.15 -0.08
C MET A 1 7.25 6.51 -0.09
N PHE A 2 8.06 5.93 -0.97
CA PHE A 2 9.50 6.22 -1.03
C PHE A 2 9.82 7.70 -1.25
N SER A 3 9.16 8.37 -2.20
CA SER A 3 9.35 9.80 -2.48
C SER A 3 8.97 10.70 -1.28
N GLY A 4 7.91 10.35 -0.56
CA GLY A 4 7.51 11.06 0.64
C GLY A 4 8.54 10.91 1.78
N ALA A 5 9.03 9.70 2.00
CA ALA A 5 10.07 9.43 3.01
C ALA A 5 11.39 10.13 2.66
N ALA A 6 11.80 10.09 1.39
CA ALA A 6 13.00 10.79 0.91
C ALA A 6 12.87 12.31 1.08
N MET A 7 11.68 12.88 0.80
CA MET A 7 11.39 14.29 0.99
C MET A 7 11.49 14.71 2.47
N VAL A 8 10.88 13.92 3.36
CA VAL A 8 10.94 14.18 4.80
C VAL A 8 12.39 14.10 5.28
N ALA A 9 13.14 13.08 4.87
CA ALA A 9 14.56 12.95 5.22
C ALA A 9 15.39 14.13 4.72
N LEU A 10 15.16 14.60 3.49
CA LEU A 10 15.83 15.76 2.91
C LEU A 10 15.54 17.02 3.71
N VAL A 11 14.27 17.28 4.02
CA VAL A 11 13.85 18.47 4.79
C VAL A 11 14.43 18.44 6.20
N THR A 12 14.44 17.26 6.85
CA THR A 12 15.03 17.09 8.17
C THR A 12 16.54 17.33 8.19
N HIS A 13 17.22 17.01 7.08
CA HIS A 13 18.65 17.22 6.95
C HIS A 13 19.03 18.67 6.63
N LEU A 14 18.16 19.40 5.92
CA LEU A 14 18.42 20.77 5.48
C LEU A 14 17.93 21.83 6.48
N CYS A 15 16.95 21.51 7.33
CA CYS A 15 16.39 22.43 8.29
C CYS A 15 16.98 22.23 9.70
N THR A 16 17.21 23.32 10.40
CA THR A 16 17.53 23.24 11.85
C THR A 16 16.32 22.76 12.64
N PRO A 17 16.50 22.10 13.82
CA PRO A 17 15.38 21.62 14.63
C PRO A 17 14.34 22.70 14.92
N ALA A 18 14.76 23.92 15.24
CA ALA A 18 13.86 25.04 15.48
C ALA A 18 13.07 25.48 14.23
N ALA A 19 13.68 25.42 13.06
CA ALA A 19 13.00 25.72 11.80
C ALA A 19 12.03 24.59 11.41
N LEU A 20 12.39 23.33 11.70
CA LEU A 20 11.54 22.18 11.45
C LEU A 20 10.24 22.25 12.27
N ASP A 21 10.34 22.58 13.56
CA ASP A 21 9.19 22.68 14.46
C ASP A 21 8.28 23.88 14.14
N SER A 22 8.85 24.97 13.61
CA SER A 22 8.07 26.20 13.33
C SER A 22 7.35 26.13 11.97
N TRP A 23 8.06 25.87 10.88
CA TRP A 23 7.51 25.92 9.51
C TRP A 23 7.99 24.80 8.59
N GLY A 24 9.15 24.20 8.86
CA GLY A 24 9.79 23.21 7.97
C GLY A 24 8.93 21.97 7.71
N TRP A 25 8.13 21.54 8.67
CA TRP A 25 7.19 20.42 8.52
C TRP A 25 6.12 20.65 7.44
N ARG A 26 5.89 21.93 7.04
CA ARG A 26 4.91 22.26 5.98
C ARG A 26 5.46 22.06 4.58
N ILE A 27 6.78 22.03 4.39
CA ILE A 27 7.41 21.91 3.07
C ILE A 27 6.91 20.69 2.28
N PRO A 28 6.88 19.48 2.86
CA PRO A 28 6.36 18.30 2.16
C PRO A 28 4.90 18.45 1.71
N PHE A 29 4.08 19.15 2.50
CA PHE A 29 2.67 19.40 2.16
C PHE A 29 2.52 20.42 1.03
N VAL A 30 3.31 21.49 1.05
CA VAL A 30 3.33 22.50 -0.04
C VAL A 30 3.79 21.86 -1.34
N LEU A 31 4.81 21.01 -1.31
CA LEU A 31 5.24 20.25 -2.47
C LEU A 31 4.17 19.24 -2.93
N GLY A 32 3.41 18.67 -1.99
CA GLY A 32 2.24 17.86 -2.30
C GLY A 32 1.15 18.59 -3.10
N LEU A 33 1.00 19.90 -2.91
CA LEU A 33 0.08 20.73 -3.71
C LEU A 33 0.42 20.76 -5.20
N LEU A 34 1.70 20.57 -5.58
CA LEU A 34 2.13 20.47 -6.97
C LEU A 34 1.54 19.25 -7.70
N ILE A 35 1.14 18.22 -6.96
CA ILE A 35 0.48 17.04 -7.51
C ILE A 35 -0.89 17.41 -8.13
N GLY A 36 -1.58 18.43 -7.58
CA GLY A 36 -2.85 18.90 -8.11
C GLY A 36 -2.78 19.37 -9.57
N PRO A 37 -1.97 20.38 -9.90
CA PRO A 37 -1.77 20.82 -11.28
C PRO A 37 -1.28 19.72 -12.22
N VAL A 38 -0.34 18.88 -11.77
CA VAL A 38 0.17 17.74 -12.55
C VAL A 38 -0.95 16.73 -12.80
N GLY A 39 -1.77 16.41 -11.80
CA GLY A 39 -2.91 15.52 -11.94
C GLY A 39 -3.95 16.09 -12.93
N LEU A 40 -4.24 17.38 -12.88
CA LEU A 40 -5.12 18.05 -13.82
C LEU A 40 -4.55 18.05 -15.24
N TRP A 41 -3.24 18.26 -15.39
CA TRP A 41 -2.56 18.20 -16.68
C TRP A 41 -2.61 16.81 -17.30
N ILE A 42 -2.28 15.77 -16.51
CA ILE A 42 -2.39 14.38 -16.93
C ILE A 42 -3.82 14.07 -17.36
N ARG A 43 -4.82 14.44 -16.55
CA ARG A 43 -6.24 14.19 -16.83
C ARG A 43 -6.75 14.86 -18.12
N LYS A 44 -6.16 16.00 -18.50
CA LYS A 44 -6.48 16.67 -19.77
C LYS A 44 -5.87 16.00 -21.00
N HIS A 45 -4.74 15.30 -20.82
CA HIS A 45 -3.99 14.70 -21.93
C HIS A 45 -4.14 13.17 -22.01
N MET A 46 -4.81 12.54 -21.04
CA MET A 46 -5.14 11.13 -21.12
C MET A 46 -6.40 10.95 -21.97
N GLU A 47 -6.26 10.16 -23.02
CA GLU A 47 -7.41 9.65 -23.78
C GLU A 47 -8.18 8.63 -22.93
N GLU A 48 -9.50 8.61 -23.08
CA GLU A 48 -10.33 7.62 -22.41
C GLU A 48 -9.97 6.22 -22.94
N PRO A 49 -9.81 5.19 -22.08
CA PRO A 49 -9.55 3.83 -22.53
C PRO A 49 -10.63 3.35 -23.49
N GLU A 50 -10.25 2.63 -24.54
CA GLU A 50 -11.17 2.11 -25.56
C GLU A 50 -12.30 1.28 -24.91
N GLU A 51 -12.00 0.48 -23.91
CA GLU A 51 -12.97 -0.31 -23.14
C GLU A 51 -14.06 0.57 -22.49
N PHE A 52 -13.69 1.75 -22.01
CA PHE A 52 -14.64 2.70 -21.41
C PHE A 52 -15.54 3.34 -22.49
N ILE A 53 -14.97 3.68 -23.65
CA ILE A 53 -15.71 4.24 -24.79
C ILE A 53 -16.72 3.21 -25.32
N GLU A 54 -16.31 1.95 -25.43
CA GLU A 54 -17.19 0.85 -25.85
C GLU A 54 -18.30 0.59 -24.85
N ALA A 55 -17.99 0.52 -23.54
CA ALA A 55 -18.97 0.37 -22.48
C ALA A 55 -20.00 1.51 -22.48
N ARG A 56 -19.54 2.76 -22.70
CA ARG A 56 -20.40 3.94 -22.80
C ARG A 56 -21.29 3.91 -24.04
N ARG A 57 -20.80 3.41 -25.17
CA ARG A 57 -21.59 3.19 -26.39
C ARG A 57 -22.68 2.14 -26.18
N GLN A 58 -22.35 1.02 -25.54
CA GLN A 58 -23.29 -0.06 -25.21
C GLN A 58 -24.37 0.40 -24.22
N ALA A 59 -24.02 1.25 -23.26
CA ALA A 59 -24.96 1.83 -22.29
C ALA A 59 -25.92 2.87 -22.90
N LYS A 60 -25.85 3.16 -24.21
CA LYS A 60 -26.72 4.13 -24.92
C LYS A 60 -26.87 5.48 -24.21
N GLY A 61 -25.80 5.92 -23.53
CA GLY A 61 -25.81 7.21 -22.82
C GLY A 61 -26.59 7.23 -21.50
N GLN A 62 -27.19 6.14 -21.08
CA GLN A 62 -27.84 6.03 -19.77
C GLN A 62 -26.79 5.56 -18.74
N SER A 63 -26.33 6.50 -17.92
CA SER A 63 -25.52 6.14 -16.74
C SER A 63 -26.45 5.50 -15.72
N PRO A 64 -26.22 4.24 -15.29
CA PRO A 64 -27.05 3.63 -14.25
C PRO A 64 -26.98 4.48 -12.98
N SER A 65 -28.12 4.72 -12.35
CA SER A 65 -28.20 5.41 -11.08
C SER A 65 -27.34 4.65 -10.05
N LEU A 66 -26.63 5.37 -9.16
CA LEU A 66 -25.90 4.75 -8.05
C LEU A 66 -26.77 3.77 -7.24
N TRP A 67 -28.04 4.09 -7.08
CA TRP A 67 -29.02 3.25 -6.40
C TRP A 67 -29.32 1.95 -7.16
N GLN A 68 -29.36 2.00 -8.47
CA GLN A 68 -29.55 0.84 -9.32
C GLN A 68 -28.33 -0.10 -9.25
N VAL A 69 -27.11 0.44 -9.32
CA VAL A 69 -25.86 -0.33 -9.16
C VAL A 69 -25.79 -1.00 -7.79
N LEU A 70 -26.13 -0.29 -6.71
CA LEU A 70 -26.18 -0.82 -5.35
C LEU A 70 -27.18 -1.98 -5.21
N ARG A 71 -28.30 -1.92 -5.89
CA ARG A 71 -29.35 -2.93 -5.80
C ARG A 71 -29.07 -4.15 -6.68
N GLU A 72 -28.61 -3.94 -7.90
CA GLU A 72 -28.38 -5.00 -8.89
C GLU A 72 -27.05 -5.72 -8.66
N HIS A 73 -25.99 -5.01 -8.24
CA HIS A 73 -24.65 -5.55 -8.09
C HIS A 73 -24.17 -5.64 -6.64
N ARG A 74 -25.11 -5.74 -5.66
CA ARG A 74 -24.78 -5.78 -4.22
C ARG A 74 -23.74 -6.81 -3.82
N ARG A 75 -23.77 -8.02 -4.45
CA ARG A 75 -22.81 -9.08 -4.15
C ARG A 75 -21.39 -8.71 -4.61
N SER A 76 -21.25 -8.17 -5.82
CA SER A 76 -19.97 -7.70 -6.33
C SER A 76 -19.42 -6.53 -5.51
N LEU A 77 -20.28 -5.62 -5.09
CA LEU A 77 -19.91 -4.50 -4.22
C LEU A 77 -19.42 -4.98 -2.86
N LEU A 78 -20.11 -5.91 -2.21
CA LEU A 78 -19.71 -6.46 -0.93
C LEU A 78 -18.39 -7.21 -1.03
N VAL A 79 -18.17 -7.99 -2.10
CA VAL A 79 -16.91 -8.69 -2.34
C VAL A 79 -15.77 -7.69 -2.57
N SER A 80 -15.98 -6.68 -3.42
CA SER A 80 -14.96 -5.64 -3.68
C SER A 80 -14.63 -4.84 -2.42
N MET A 81 -15.65 -4.51 -1.62
CA MET A 81 -15.46 -3.81 -0.35
C MET A 81 -14.71 -4.67 0.67
N GLY A 82 -15.04 -5.96 0.77
CA GLY A 82 -14.32 -6.91 1.61
C GLY A 82 -12.86 -7.07 1.23
N LEU A 83 -12.57 -7.19 -0.08
CA LEU A 83 -11.21 -7.25 -0.61
C LEU A 83 -10.43 -5.96 -0.31
N ALA A 84 -11.04 -4.80 -0.56
CA ALA A 84 -10.41 -3.51 -0.29
C ALA A 84 -10.11 -3.33 1.21
N CYS A 85 -11.05 -3.66 2.09
CA CYS A 85 -10.83 -3.64 3.54
C CYS A 85 -9.73 -4.60 3.95
N GLY A 86 -9.74 -5.84 3.47
CA GLY A 86 -8.72 -6.85 3.77
C GLY A 86 -7.32 -6.39 3.35
N ALA A 87 -7.16 -5.90 2.13
CA ALA A 87 -5.90 -5.39 1.61
C ALA A 87 -5.41 -4.17 2.42
N THR A 88 -6.31 -3.23 2.73
CA THR A 88 -5.98 -2.03 3.51
C THR A 88 -5.52 -2.40 4.92
N VAL A 89 -6.28 -3.25 5.62
CA VAL A 89 -5.92 -3.70 6.99
C VAL A 89 -4.57 -4.40 6.98
N SER A 90 -4.35 -5.33 6.05
CA SER A 90 -3.08 -6.06 5.92
C SER A 90 -1.91 -5.11 5.72
N PHE A 91 -2.06 -4.14 4.81
CA PHE A 91 -1.06 -3.12 4.55
C PHE A 91 -0.74 -2.28 5.80
N TYR A 92 -1.76 -1.80 6.52
CA TYR A 92 -1.55 -0.99 7.72
C TYR A 92 -0.92 -1.80 8.86
N VAL A 93 -1.33 -3.04 9.07
CA VAL A 93 -0.77 -3.90 10.12
C VAL A 93 0.70 -4.20 9.85
N VAL A 94 1.05 -4.58 8.62
CA VAL A 94 2.40 -5.03 8.29
C VAL A 94 3.37 -3.87 8.04
N LEU A 95 2.92 -2.79 7.38
CA LEU A 95 3.83 -1.71 6.97
C LEU A 95 3.77 -0.49 7.88
N VAL A 96 2.60 -0.11 8.37
CA VAL A 96 2.47 1.12 9.15
C VAL A 96 2.63 0.88 10.64
N ASN A 97 2.01 -0.19 11.16
CA ASN A 97 2.06 -0.49 12.59
C ASN A 97 3.35 -1.20 13.03
N MET A 98 4.00 -1.93 12.11
CA MET A 98 5.14 -2.78 12.45
C MET A 98 6.34 -2.04 13.07
N PRO A 99 6.78 -0.88 12.59
CA PRO A 99 7.87 -0.14 13.23
C PRO A 99 7.54 0.23 14.68
N THR A 100 6.31 0.68 14.94
CA THR A 100 5.86 1.03 16.28
C THR A 100 5.79 -0.20 17.19
N PHE A 101 5.26 -1.31 16.70
CA PHE A 101 5.19 -2.58 17.42
C PHE A 101 6.59 -3.12 17.77
N ALA A 102 7.50 -3.15 16.80
CA ALA A 102 8.85 -3.65 16.99
C ALA A 102 9.65 -2.79 17.98
N HIS A 103 9.50 -1.47 17.92
CA HIS A 103 10.19 -0.57 18.84
C HIS A 103 9.58 -0.61 20.26
N LYS A 104 8.26 -0.45 20.39
CA LYS A 104 7.60 -0.31 21.70
C LYS A 104 7.42 -1.65 22.41
N ASN A 105 7.05 -2.72 21.71
CA ASN A 105 6.70 -4.00 22.32
C ASN A 105 7.84 -5.00 22.34
N LEU A 106 8.75 -4.94 21.35
CA LEU A 106 9.89 -5.85 21.25
C LEU A 106 11.19 -5.21 21.72
N GLY A 107 11.21 -3.89 22.00
CA GLY A 107 12.39 -3.17 22.50
C GLY A 107 13.52 -3.02 21.47
N LEU A 108 13.23 -3.20 20.18
CA LEU A 108 14.23 -3.10 19.11
C LEU A 108 14.59 -1.63 18.81
N PRO A 109 15.85 -1.31 18.46
CA PRO A 109 16.26 0.05 18.10
C PRO A 109 15.49 0.56 16.88
N LEU A 110 14.89 1.74 17.00
CA LEU A 110 14.00 2.31 15.97
C LEU A 110 14.70 2.52 14.63
N ASP A 111 15.95 2.98 14.63
CA ASP A 111 16.78 3.18 13.45
C ASP A 111 16.95 1.90 12.63
N GLN A 112 17.21 0.79 13.29
CA GLN A 112 17.39 -0.51 12.65
C GLN A 112 16.04 -1.09 12.17
N VAL A 113 14.97 -0.89 12.93
CA VAL A 113 13.61 -1.28 12.52
C VAL A 113 13.19 -0.52 11.25
N LEU A 114 13.50 0.76 11.16
CA LEU A 114 13.23 1.58 9.97
C LEU A 114 14.05 1.11 8.75
N LEU A 115 15.28 0.65 8.93
CA LEU A 115 16.07 0.04 7.86
C LEU A 115 15.42 -1.26 7.35
N VAL A 116 14.96 -2.13 8.26
CA VAL A 116 14.21 -3.34 7.89
C VAL A 116 12.95 -2.98 7.10
N GLN A 117 12.22 -1.97 7.56
CA GLN A 117 11.03 -1.47 6.87
C GLN A 117 11.35 -0.95 5.47
N MET A 118 12.43 -0.21 5.31
CA MET A 118 12.88 0.31 4.01
C MET A 118 13.22 -0.83 3.04
N LEU A 119 13.89 -1.87 3.50
CA LEU A 119 14.19 -3.07 2.70
C LEU A 119 12.91 -3.80 2.28
N ALA A 120 11.95 -3.95 3.19
CA ALA A 120 10.67 -4.60 2.90
C ALA A 120 9.86 -3.84 1.84
N VAL A 121 9.77 -2.51 1.95
CA VAL A 121 9.10 -1.65 0.95
C VAL A 121 9.85 -1.69 -0.39
N GLY A 122 11.19 -1.73 -0.36
CA GLY A 122 12.02 -1.91 -1.55
C GLY A 122 11.71 -3.23 -2.27
N LEU A 123 11.62 -4.33 -1.52
CA LEU A 123 11.21 -5.62 -2.07
C LEU A 123 9.81 -5.57 -2.68
N MET A 124 8.84 -4.97 -1.99
CA MET A 124 7.47 -4.82 -2.52
C MET A 124 7.45 -4.14 -3.88
N THR A 125 8.28 -3.12 -4.09
CA THR A 125 8.36 -2.41 -5.37
C THR A 125 8.74 -3.34 -6.52
N VAL A 126 9.51 -4.39 -6.25
CA VAL A 126 9.90 -5.41 -7.24
C VAL A 126 8.85 -6.52 -7.33
N VAL A 127 8.31 -6.95 -6.20
CA VAL A 127 7.35 -8.07 -6.15
C VAL A 127 6.01 -7.71 -6.79
N ILE A 128 5.51 -6.47 -6.62
CA ILE A 128 4.22 -6.03 -7.18
C ILE A 128 4.13 -6.25 -8.71
N PRO A 129 5.07 -5.77 -9.56
CA PRO A 129 4.99 -6.03 -10.99
C PRO A 129 5.17 -7.51 -11.35
N LEU A 130 5.97 -8.26 -10.58
CA LEU A 130 6.14 -9.70 -10.80
C LEU A 130 4.86 -10.48 -10.48
N SER A 131 4.18 -10.14 -9.38
CA SER A 131 2.89 -10.75 -9.04
C SER A 131 1.80 -10.38 -10.05
N GLY A 132 1.83 -9.17 -10.60
CA GLY A 132 0.98 -8.76 -11.72
C GLY A 132 1.20 -9.64 -12.96
N ALA A 133 2.44 -9.81 -13.39
CA ALA A 133 2.79 -10.68 -14.53
C ALA A 133 2.43 -12.16 -14.28
N LEU A 134 2.57 -12.64 -13.05
CA LEU A 134 2.13 -13.98 -12.67
C LEU A 134 0.61 -14.12 -12.71
N SER A 135 -0.11 -13.10 -12.24
CA SER A 135 -1.56 -13.04 -12.27
C SER A 135 -2.14 -13.03 -13.69
N ASP A 136 -1.45 -12.39 -14.62
CA ASP A 136 -1.86 -12.39 -16.04
C ASP A 136 -1.71 -13.76 -16.70
N ARG A 137 -0.73 -14.59 -16.25
CA ARG A 137 -0.50 -15.95 -16.77
C ARG A 137 -1.39 -17.00 -16.13
N LEU A 138 -1.54 -16.99 -14.82
CA LEU A 138 -2.28 -17.99 -14.04
C LEU A 138 -3.75 -17.65 -13.85
N GLY A 139 -4.11 -16.40 -14.14
CA GLY A 139 -5.44 -15.85 -13.86
C GLY A 139 -5.50 -15.13 -12.51
N ARG A 140 -6.30 -14.07 -12.47
CA ARG A 140 -6.37 -13.15 -11.31
C ARG A 140 -6.96 -13.81 -10.05
N ARG A 141 -7.98 -14.66 -10.21
CA ARG A 141 -8.67 -15.30 -9.07
C ARG A 141 -7.79 -16.26 -8.26
N PRO A 142 -7.12 -17.28 -8.89
CA PRO A 142 -6.31 -18.22 -8.14
C PRO A 142 -5.12 -17.56 -7.45
N VAL A 143 -4.48 -16.59 -8.11
CA VAL A 143 -3.35 -15.85 -7.55
C VAL A 143 -3.81 -15.05 -6.33
N LEU A 144 -4.89 -14.28 -6.44
CA LEU A 144 -5.44 -13.51 -5.32
C LEU A 144 -5.80 -14.42 -4.13
N MET A 145 -6.46 -15.56 -4.39
CA MET A 145 -6.83 -16.51 -3.33
C MET A 145 -5.61 -17.14 -2.66
N ALA A 146 -4.59 -17.53 -3.45
CA ALA A 146 -3.37 -18.12 -2.93
C ALA A 146 -2.60 -17.15 -2.03
N PHE A 147 -2.39 -15.91 -2.46
CA PHE A 147 -1.69 -14.89 -1.66
C PHE A 147 -2.48 -14.51 -0.40
N THR A 148 -3.79 -14.31 -0.51
CA THR A 148 -4.65 -14.00 0.64
C THR A 148 -4.61 -15.14 1.66
N LEU A 149 -4.72 -16.40 1.22
CA LEU A 149 -4.66 -17.56 2.10
C LEU A 149 -3.29 -17.70 2.76
N ALA A 150 -2.21 -17.53 1.97
CA ALA A 150 -0.85 -17.53 2.48
C ALA A 150 -0.65 -16.46 3.57
N PHE A 151 -1.12 -15.24 3.33
CA PHE A 151 -1.07 -14.17 4.32
C PHE A 151 -1.79 -14.55 5.62
N PHE A 152 -3.04 -15.03 5.55
CA PHE A 152 -3.79 -15.42 6.74
C PHE A 152 -3.14 -16.55 7.53
N VAL A 153 -2.58 -17.54 6.83
CA VAL A 153 -1.91 -18.69 7.50
C VAL A 153 -0.59 -18.24 8.13
N MET A 154 0.14 -17.34 7.50
CA MET A 154 1.50 -16.95 7.91
C MET A 154 1.53 -15.82 8.94
N VAL A 155 0.55 -14.91 8.94
CA VAL A 155 0.60 -13.70 9.78
C VAL A 155 0.72 -14.04 11.26
N TYR A 156 -0.16 -14.89 11.79
CA TYR A 156 -0.17 -15.23 13.21
C TYR A 156 1.10 -15.97 13.67
N PRO A 157 1.53 -17.08 13.03
CA PRO A 157 2.74 -17.78 13.46
C PRO A 157 4.01 -16.94 13.34
N LEU A 158 4.10 -16.08 12.33
CA LEU A 158 5.25 -15.19 12.20
C LEU A 158 5.33 -14.12 13.29
N TYR A 159 4.19 -13.53 13.68
CA TYR A 159 4.15 -12.61 14.81
C TYR A 159 4.53 -13.29 16.14
N VAL A 160 4.01 -14.49 16.40
CA VAL A 160 4.39 -15.27 17.59
C VAL A 160 5.88 -15.62 17.56
N TRP A 161 6.40 -16.02 16.41
CA TRP A 161 7.81 -16.38 16.24
C TRP A 161 8.76 -15.20 16.51
N VAL A 162 8.42 -14.02 16.07
CA VAL A 162 9.21 -12.79 16.33
C VAL A 162 9.06 -12.36 17.79
N ALA A 163 7.86 -12.47 18.36
CA ALA A 163 7.61 -12.10 19.76
C ALA A 163 8.30 -13.04 20.76
N ALA A 164 8.45 -14.34 20.43
CA ALA A 164 9.11 -15.32 21.28
C ALA A 164 10.62 -15.07 21.45
N ALA A 165 11.30 -14.55 20.46
CA ALA A 165 12.71 -14.15 20.55
C ALA A 165 12.96 -12.93 19.62
N PRO A 166 12.77 -11.71 20.13
CA PRO A 166 12.93 -10.50 19.36
C PRO A 166 14.33 -10.34 18.80
N SER A 167 14.46 -10.34 17.46
CA SER A 167 15.71 -10.06 16.76
C SER A 167 15.41 -9.37 15.43
N LEU A 168 16.38 -8.57 14.97
CA LEU A 168 16.26 -7.87 13.69
C LEU A 168 16.17 -8.82 12.50
N GLU A 169 16.90 -9.93 12.56
CA GLU A 169 16.87 -10.96 11.52
C GLU A 169 15.50 -11.59 11.38
N ARG A 170 14.86 -11.95 12.50
CA ARG A 170 13.50 -12.48 12.50
C ARG A 170 12.48 -11.46 12.02
N LEU A 171 12.63 -10.22 12.45
CA LEU A 171 11.79 -9.12 12.00
C LEU A 171 11.91 -8.95 10.48
N LEU A 172 13.12 -8.97 9.94
CA LEU A 172 13.39 -8.85 8.51
C LEU A 172 12.75 -10.01 7.72
N VAL A 173 12.97 -11.24 8.14
CA VAL A 173 12.37 -12.42 7.50
C VAL A 173 10.85 -12.35 7.51
N MET A 174 10.25 -12.03 8.66
CA MET A 174 8.79 -11.87 8.78
C MET A 174 8.28 -10.77 7.84
N GLN A 175 8.95 -9.61 7.84
CA GLN A 175 8.54 -8.47 7.03
C GLN A 175 8.62 -8.79 5.53
N LEU A 176 9.69 -9.45 5.08
CA LEU A 176 9.86 -9.85 3.69
C LEU A 176 8.79 -10.86 3.26
N LEU A 177 8.52 -11.88 4.08
CA LEU A 177 7.49 -12.89 3.80
C LEU A 177 6.09 -12.29 3.74
N LEU A 178 5.71 -11.44 4.71
CA LEU A 178 4.40 -10.80 4.71
C LEU A 178 4.25 -9.79 3.58
N CYS A 179 5.30 -9.04 3.23
CA CYS A 179 5.27 -8.13 2.11
C CYS A 179 5.15 -8.84 0.74
N THR A 180 5.61 -10.07 0.63
CA THR A 180 5.41 -10.87 -0.59
C THR A 180 4.01 -11.48 -0.67
N ALA A 181 3.32 -11.62 0.47
CA ALA A 181 1.98 -12.19 0.56
C ALA A 181 0.83 -11.16 0.51
N ILE A 182 1.15 -9.86 0.62
CA ILE A 182 0.19 -8.74 0.50
C ILE A 182 0.05 -8.32 -0.96
#